data_ccc4bc61061fbc47646f17178da93c37
#
_entry.id   ccc4bc61061fbc47646f17178da93c37
#
_cell.length_a   1.000
_cell.length_b   1.000
_cell.length_c   1.000
_cell.angle_alpha   90.00
_cell.angle_beta   90.00
_cell.angle_gamma   90.00
#
_symmetry.space_group_name_H-M   'P 1'
#
loop_
_entity.id
_entity.type
_entity.pdbx_description
1 polymer ?
#
loop_
_entity_poly.entity_id
_entity_poly.type
_entity_poly.pdbx_seq_one_letter_code
_entity_poly.pdbx_strand_id
1 'polypeptide(L)'
;MDNLRKLDLNLLLTLNALLIERNVTRAAARLHLSQPSVSVQLGKLRAAFDDPLLLPGPRGMLPTARALALLAPLQAVLAQLEQVLQPEAAFDP
;
A
#
# COMPACT_ATOMS: atom_id res chain seq x y z
N MET A 1 5.52 -7.84 17.70
CA MET A 1 4.24 -7.95 16.98
C MET A 1 3.25 -6.82 17.25
N ASP A 2 3.56 -5.94 18.18
CA ASP A 2 2.65 -4.85 18.51
C ASP A 2 2.37 -3.93 17.33
N ASN A 3 3.37 -3.70 16.48
CA ASN A 3 3.18 -2.86 15.29
C ASN A 3 2.17 -3.47 14.32
N LEU A 4 2.17 -4.80 14.19
CA LEU A 4 1.21 -5.47 13.32
C LEU A 4 -0.21 -5.40 13.87
N ARG A 5 -0.38 -5.43 15.18
CA ARG A 5 -1.70 -5.33 15.80
C ARG A 5 -2.31 -3.96 15.64
N LYS A 6 -1.47 -2.92 15.63
CA LYS A 6 -1.94 -1.54 15.55
C LYS A 6 -2.24 -1.11 14.12
N LEU A 7 -1.66 -1.79 13.14
CA LEU A 7 -1.84 -1.46 11.74
C LEU A 7 -2.91 -2.33 11.10
N ASP A 8 -3.86 -1.70 10.43
CA ASP A 8 -4.78 -2.42 9.57
C ASP A 8 -4.01 -2.88 8.33
N LEU A 9 -3.90 -4.18 8.14
CA LEU A 9 -3.12 -4.75 7.04
C LEU A 9 -3.67 -4.34 5.67
N ASN A 10 -4.95 -4.00 5.57
CA ASN A 10 -5.50 -3.49 4.33
C ASN A 10 -4.83 -2.18 3.90
N LEU A 11 -4.31 -1.42 4.85
CA LEU A 11 -3.57 -0.19 4.52
C LEU A 11 -2.32 -0.48 3.70
N LEU A 12 -1.72 -1.66 3.86
CA LEU A 12 -0.55 -2.03 3.07
C LEU A 12 -0.89 -2.21 1.60
N LEU A 13 -2.08 -2.72 1.29
CA LEU A 13 -2.55 -2.80 -0.10
C LEU A 13 -2.74 -1.41 -0.69
N THR A 14 -3.28 -0.49 0.10
CA THR A 14 -3.46 0.89 -0.32
C THR A 14 -2.12 1.57 -0.55
N LEU A 15 -1.16 1.37 0.35
CA LEU A 15 0.19 1.93 0.19
C LEU A 15 0.83 1.43 -1.10
N ASN A 16 0.75 0.13 -1.36
CA ASN A 16 1.31 -0.45 -2.58
C ASN A 16 0.70 0.19 -3.82
N ALA A 17 -0.62 0.30 -3.88
CA ALA A 17 -1.31 0.92 -5.00
C ALA A 17 -0.90 2.38 -5.19
N LEU A 18 -0.79 3.13 -4.09
CA LEU A 18 -0.37 4.53 -4.15
C LEU A 18 1.05 4.68 -4.66
N LEU A 19 1.96 3.81 -4.25
CA LEU A 19 3.35 3.87 -4.68
C LEU A 19 3.53 3.47 -6.15
N ILE A 20 2.70 2.56 -6.64
CA ILE A 20 2.71 2.16 -8.04
C ILE A 20 2.08 3.23 -8.93
N GLU A 21 0.88 3.68 -8.58
CA GLU A 21 0.12 4.61 -9.41
C GLU A 21 0.58 6.07 -9.25
N ARG A 22 1.09 6.43 -8.07
CA ARG A 22 1.49 7.81 -7.72
C ARG A 22 0.36 8.81 -7.96
N ASN A 23 -0.88 8.36 -7.78
CA ASN A 23 -2.07 9.14 -8.04
C ASN A 23 -3.21 8.56 -7.21
N VAL A 24 -3.86 9.40 -6.41
CA VAL A 24 -4.92 8.94 -5.50
C VAL A 24 -6.11 8.40 -6.26
N THR A 25 -6.51 9.07 -7.35
CA THR A 25 -7.66 8.64 -8.14
C THR A 25 -7.42 7.28 -8.80
N ARG A 26 -6.23 7.09 -9.37
CA ARG A 26 -5.88 5.81 -10.00
C ARG A 26 -5.72 4.70 -8.98
N ALA A 27 -5.14 5.00 -7.84
CA ALA A 27 -5.04 4.03 -6.76
C ALA A 27 -6.41 3.58 -6.28
N ALA A 28 -7.33 4.53 -6.14
CA ALA A 28 -8.71 4.23 -5.75
C ALA A 28 -9.38 3.30 -6.76
N ALA A 29 -9.23 3.59 -8.06
CA ALA A 29 -9.78 2.74 -9.10
C ALA A 29 -9.20 1.33 -9.05
N ARG A 30 -7.88 1.22 -8.85
CA ARG A 30 -7.20 -0.08 -8.75
C ARG A 30 -7.69 -0.89 -7.56
N LEU A 31 -8.00 -0.23 -6.45
CA LEU A 31 -8.44 -0.87 -5.21
C LEU A 31 -9.96 -1.07 -5.13
N HIS A 32 -10.70 -0.56 -6.11
CA HIS A 32 -12.17 -0.54 -6.09
C HIS A 32 -12.70 0.22 -4.86
N LEU A 33 -12.03 1.32 -4.52
CA LEU A 33 -12.42 2.21 -3.42
C LEU A 33 -12.72 3.59 -3.96
N SER A 34 -13.41 4.39 -3.14
CA SER A 34 -13.62 5.80 -3.47
C SER A 34 -12.33 6.59 -3.21
N GLN A 35 -12.17 7.73 -3.92
CA GLN A 35 -11.04 8.60 -3.69
C GLN A 35 -10.99 9.13 -2.24
N PRO A 36 -12.10 9.57 -1.63
CA PRO A 36 -12.06 9.98 -0.23
C PRO A 36 -11.59 8.86 0.71
N SER A 37 -11.98 7.61 0.46
CA SER A 37 -11.53 6.48 1.27
C SER A 37 -10.02 6.31 1.19
N VAL A 38 -9.45 6.41 -0.01
CA VAL A 38 -7.99 6.29 -0.19
C VAL A 38 -7.28 7.46 0.49
N SER A 39 -7.83 8.67 0.39
CA SER A 39 -7.24 9.85 1.05
C SER A 39 -7.21 9.67 2.57
N VAL A 40 -8.28 9.15 3.17
CA VAL A 40 -8.33 8.87 4.60
C VAL A 40 -7.27 7.82 4.96
N GLN A 41 -7.17 6.76 4.17
CA GLN A 41 -6.19 5.69 4.42
C GLN A 41 -4.76 6.21 4.29
N LEU A 42 -4.50 7.09 3.33
CA LEU A 42 -3.17 7.71 3.21
C LEU A 42 -2.83 8.50 4.48
N GLY A 43 -3.80 9.23 5.05
CA GLY A 43 -3.60 9.91 6.31
C GLY A 43 -3.21 8.96 7.44
N LYS A 44 -3.86 7.80 7.52
CA LYS A 44 -3.53 6.79 8.52
C LYS A 44 -2.14 6.20 8.28
N LEU A 45 -1.75 5.99 7.03
CA LEU A 45 -0.42 5.50 6.68
C LEU A 45 0.66 6.52 7.06
N ARG A 46 0.42 7.80 6.80
CA ARG A 46 1.33 8.86 7.18
C ARG A 46 1.56 8.87 8.69
N ALA A 47 0.50 8.68 9.46
CA ALA A 47 0.62 8.62 10.90
C ALA A 47 1.37 7.38 11.36
N ALA A 48 1.06 6.22 10.76
CA ALA A 48 1.68 4.96 11.14
C ALA A 48 3.19 4.94 10.88
N PHE A 49 3.63 5.53 9.77
CA PHE A 49 5.05 5.57 9.40
C PHE A 49 5.75 6.86 9.82
N ASP A 50 5.01 7.80 10.38
CA ASP A 50 5.53 9.13 10.75
C ASP A 50 6.31 9.76 9.58
N ASP A 51 5.71 9.73 8.41
CA ASP A 51 6.33 10.20 7.18
C ASP A 51 5.22 10.60 6.20
N PRO A 52 5.41 11.65 5.37
CA PRO A 52 4.41 12.03 4.37
C PRO A 52 4.14 10.96 3.31
N LEU A 53 5.10 10.11 3.04
CA LEU A 53 5.09 9.01 2.07
C LEU A 53 4.92 9.48 0.63
N LEU A 54 3.96 10.35 0.35
CA LEU A 54 3.69 10.89 -0.98
C LEU A 54 3.45 12.39 -0.85
N LEU A 55 4.11 13.15 -1.70
CA LEU A 55 4.02 14.60 -1.73
C LEU A 55 3.49 15.04 -3.09
N PRO A 56 2.73 16.16 -3.16
CA PRO A 56 2.27 16.68 -4.44
C PRO A 56 3.44 17.00 -5.36
N GLY A 57 3.28 16.69 -6.65
CA GLY A 57 4.26 16.98 -7.67
C GLY A 57 3.57 17.44 -8.95
N PRO A 58 4.33 17.88 -9.96
CA PRO A 58 3.75 18.47 -11.18
C PRO A 58 2.96 17.47 -12.02
N ARG A 59 3.23 16.17 -11.88
CA ARG A 59 2.57 15.14 -12.69
C ARG A 59 1.93 14.05 -11.84
N GLY A 60 1.48 14.42 -10.65
CA GLY A 60 0.92 13.49 -9.69
C GLY A 60 1.68 13.59 -8.39
N MET A 61 1.77 12.51 -7.65
CA MET A 61 2.43 12.51 -6.36
C MET A 61 3.81 11.90 -6.47
N LEU A 62 4.74 12.41 -5.66
CA LEU A 62 6.12 11.93 -5.61
C LEU A 62 6.34 11.19 -4.28
N PRO A 63 6.85 9.96 -4.32
CA PRO A 63 7.17 9.25 -3.08
C PRO A 63 8.37 9.86 -2.38
N THR A 64 8.33 9.87 -1.05
CA THR A 64 9.48 10.26 -0.24
C THR A 64 10.57 9.20 -0.33
N ALA A 65 11.77 9.53 0.13
CA ALA A 65 12.86 8.55 0.22
C ALA A 65 12.45 7.35 1.07
N ARG A 66 11.74 7.61 2.19
CA ARG A 66 11.23 6.55 3.05
C ARG A 66 10.27 5.64 2.30
N ALA A 67 9.34 6.23 1.54
CA ALA A 67 8.38 5.46 0.78
C ALA A 67 9.05 4.59 -0.28
N LEU A 68 10.05 5.12 -0.97
CA LEU A 68 10.81 4.34 -1.95
C LEU A 68 11.53 3.17 -1.28
N ALA A 69 12.08 3.38 -0.08
CA ALA A 69 12.75 2.32 0.64
C ALA A 69 11.78 1.23 1.13
N LEU A 70 10.51 1.59 1.34
CA LEU A 70 9.49 0.63 1.78
C LEU A 70 8.97 -0.24 0.65
N LEU A 71 9.10 0.19 -0.60
CA LEU A 71 8.42 -0.46 -1.73
C LEU A 71 8.85 -1.93 -1.91
N ALA A 72 10.16 -2.19 -1.95
CA ALA A 72 10.64 -3.55 -2.19
C ALA A 72 10.24 -4.53 -1.06
N PRO A 73 10.47 -4.21 0.23
CA PRO A 73 10.01 -5.11 1.29
C PRO A 73 8.49 -5.24 1.34
N LEU A 74 7.76 -4.18 1.02
CA LEU A 74 6.30 -4.24 0.98
C LEU A 74 5.82 -5.22 -0.09
N GLN A 75 6.36 -5.12 -1.30
CA GLN A 75 5.98 -6.02 -2.39
C GLN A 75 6.35 -7.47 -2.08
N ALA A 76 7.50 -7.69 -1.42
CA ALA A 76 7.91 -9.02 -1.01
C ALA A 76 6.91 -9.63 -0.02
N VAL A 77 6.48 -8.85 0.97
CA VAL A 77 5.50 -9.31 1.95
C VAL A 77 4.16 -9.62 1.29
N LEU A 78 3.69 -8.74 0.40
CA LEU A 78 2.41 -8.96 -0.27
C LEU A 78 2.45 -10.20 -1.15
N ALA A 79 3.56 -10.46 -1.83
CA ALA A 79 3.73 -11.67 -2.63
C ALA A 79 3.69 -12.92 -1.75
N GLN A 80 4.32 -12.88 -0.58
CA GLN A 80 4.28 -13.99 0.36
C GLN A 80 2.88 -14.23 0.90
N LEU A 81 2.15 -13.17 1.19
CA LEU A 81 0.75 -13.30 1.62
C LEU A 81 -0.11 -13.95 0.54
N GLU A 82 0.12 -13.59 -0.73
CA GLU A 82 -0.58 -14.23 -1.83
C GLU A 82 -0.33 -15.73 -1.86
N GLN A 83 0.92 -16.16 -1.62
CA GLN A 83 1.25 -17.57 -1.57
C GLN A 83 0.51 -18.29 -0.46
N VAL A 84 0.37 -17.66 0.70
CA VAL A 84 -0.35 -18.24 1.84
C VAL A 84 -1.81 -18.45 1.48
N LEU A 85 -2.39 -17.54 0.70
CA LEU A 85 -3.81 -17.56 0.36
C LEU A 85 -4.13 -18.38 -0.87
N GLN A 86 -3.13 -18.91 -1.58
CA GLN A 86 -3.38 -19.71 -2.77
C GLN A 86 -4.14 -21.00 -2.42
N PRO A 87 -5.11 -21.40 -3.28
CA PRO A 87 -5.82 -22.64 -3.06
C PRO A 87 -4.87 -23.84 -3.10
N GLU A 88 -5.15 -24.86 -2.31
CA GLU A 88 -4.36 -26.09 -2.27
C GLU A 88 -4.28 -26.74 -3.65
N ALA A 89 -5.32 -26.63 -4.44
CA ALA A 89 -5.34 -27.17 -5.79
C ALA A 89 -4.21 -26.62 -6.68
N ALA A 90 -3.65 -25.46 -6.34
CA ALA A 90 -2.53 -24.88 -7.06
C ALA A 90 -1.24 -25.69 -6.92
N PHE A 91 -1.19 -26.61 -5.95
CA PHE A 91 -0.04 -27.46 -5.72
C PHE A 91 -0.17 -28.83 -6.39
N ASP A 92 -1.23 -29.05 -7.11
CA ASP A 92 -1.44 -30.34 -7.77
C ASP A 92 -0.39 -30.49 -8.87
N PRO A 93 0.44 -31.54 -8.80
CA PRO A 93 1.48 -31.76 -9.80
C PRO A 93 0.95 -32.13 -11.19
#